data_fe76e5256f1a05a82bcf7dedbe18fded
#
_entry.id   fe76e5256f1a05a82bcf7dedbe18fded
#
_cell.length_a   1.000
_cell.length_b   1.000
_cell.length_c   1.000
_cell.angle_alpha   90.00
_cell.angle_beta   90.00
_cell.angle_gamma   90.00
#
_symmetry.space_group_name_H-M   'P 1'
#
loop_
_entity.id
_entity.type
_entity.pdbx_description
1 polymer ?
#
loop_
_entity_poly.entity_id
_entity_poly.type
_entity_poly.pdbx_seq_one_letter_code
_entity_poly.pdbx_strand_id
1 'polypeptide(L)'
;MRLSRSASVGLRMVPGIRDLQFAWEEVTQQVLDQQKEKMRSSVRAALVNWARTAGECSDYRDNLPFQCMHPVGHWYEFPNMLRNGTLRAMLDESPQLQWLMMHNIDTLGASADPGCLGLHIHSGADLSFEVMSRRLEDRGGGLARVDGRIRLVEGLAMPREEDEFRLSWYNTLTTWIHIDQTLSRFGLTRENLQDNARVETAIREFGRRMPTYITLKDVKKRWGNGQEDIFPVSQFEKLWGDMSAISDVRSSFIAVSSVRGRQLKDPAQLDGWLRDGTAGAVEAL
;
A
#
# COMPACT_ATOMS: atom_id res chain seq x y z
N MET A 1 -11.73 13.90 15.74
CA MET A 1 -10.64 13.22 15.02
C MET A 1 -10.18 12.03 15.84
N ARG A 2 -10.25 10.82 15.29
CA ARG A 2 -9.75 9.62 15.94
C ARG A 2 -8.42 9.25 15.30
N LEU A 3 -7.40 9.04 16.10
CA LEU A 3 -6.13 8.52 15.64
C LEU A 3 -6.13 6.99 15.83
N SER A 4 -6.18 6.26 14.71
CA SER A 4 -5.85 4.85 14.71
C SER A 4 -4.35 4.73 14.59
N ARG A 5 -3.71 4.14 15.59
CA ARG A 5 -2.32 3.74 15.43
C ARG A 5 -2.28 2.51 14.55
N SER A 6 -1.63 2.62 13.42
CA SER A 6 -1.15 1.45 12.70
C SER A 6 -0.26 0.68 13.68
N ALA A 7 -0.71 -0.50 14.11
CA ALA A 7 0.19 -1.39 14.80
C ALA A 7 1.29 -1.73 13.79
N SER A 8 2.49 -1.19 13.98
CA SER A 8 3.66 -1.75 13.36
C SER A 8 3.61 -3.24 13.72
N VAL A 9 3.37 -4.06 12.73
CA VAL A 9 3.36 -5.52 12.90
C VAL A 9 4.73 -5.85 13.45
N GLY A 10 4.80 -6.16 14.68
CA GLY A 10 5.95 -6.42 15.53
C GLY A 10 7.30 -6.21 14.89
N LEU A 11 8.19 -5.61 15.61
CA LEU A 11 9.59 -5.52 15.24
C LEU A 11 10.01 -6.81 14.54
N ARG A 12 10.00 -6.79 13.22
CA ARG A 12 10.59 -7.86 12.45
C ARG A 12 11.99 -7.43 12.12
N MET A 13 12.91 -8.20 12.63
CA MET A 13 14.28 -8.16 12.17
C MET A 13 14.26 -8.61 10.72
N VAL A 14 14.62 -7.74 9.80
CA VAL A 14 14.72 -8.09 8.38
C VAL A 14 16.19 -8.27 8.03
N PRO A 15 16.54 -9.28 7.22
CA PRO A 15 17.91 -9.47 6.78
C PRO A 15 18.37 -8.23 6.02
N GLY A 16 19.58 -7.79 6.28
CA GLY A 16 20.25 -6.83 5.44
C GLY A 16 20.54 -7.45 4.08
N ILE A 17 20.83 -6.61 3.08
CA ILE A 17 21.18 -7.11 1.74
C ILE A 17 22.35 -8.09 1.80
N ARG A 18 23.34 -7.79 2.63
CA ARG A 18 24.52 -8.66 2.86
C ARG A 18 24.13 -10.09 3.23
N ASP A 19 23.08 -10.24 4.01
CA ASP A 19 22.68 -11.53 4.57
C ASP A 19 21.76 -12.31 3.64
N LEU A 20 21.32 -11.66 2.57
CA LEU A 20 20.60 -12.26 1.46
C LEU A 20 21.52 -12.59 0.29
N GLN A 21 22.82 -12.52 0.48
CA GLN A 21 23.82 -12.73 -0.58
C GLN A 21 23.61 -14.07 -1.32
N PHE A 22 23.22 -15.11 -0.60
CA PHE A 22 22.87 -16.40 -1.21
C PHE A 22 21.74 -16.31 -2.25
N ALA A 23 20.80 -15.38 -2.09
CA ALA A 23 19.73 -15.16 -3.04
C ALA A 23 20.16 -14.29 -4.22
N TRP A 24 21.31 -13.61 -4.09
CA TRP A 24 21.88 -12.74 -5.11
C TRP A 24 22.94 -13.45 -5.96
N GLU A 25 23.60 -14.46 -5.42
CA GLU A 25 24.64 -15.21 -6.14
C GLU A 25 24.10 -15.93 -7.39
N GLU A 26 22.83 -16.31 -7.37
CA GLU A 26 22.15 -16.91 -8.53
C GLU A 26 21.72 -15.89 -9.59
N VAL A 27 21.78 -14.60 -9.25
CA VAL A 27 21.33 -13.51 -10.12
C VAL A 27 22.52 -12.63 -10.43
N THR A 28 22.93 -12.66 -11.69
CA THR A 28 24.08 -11.90 -12.21
C THR A 28 24.22 -10.49 -11.64
N GLN A 29 25.45 -9.98 -11.55
CA GLN A 29 25.86 -8.65 -11.07
C GLN A 29 24.97 -7.46 -11.51
N GLN A 30 24.13 -7.64 -12.55
CA GLN A 30 23.15 -6.63 -12.98
C GLN A 30 22.08 -6.31 -11.94
N VAL A 31 21.89 -7.15 -10.93
CA VAL A 31 20.92 -6.89 -9.83
C VAL A 31 21.57 -6.08 -8.72
N LEU A 32 22.88 -6.02 -8.68
CA LEU A 32 23.67 -5.25 -7.70
C LEU A 32 23.74 -3.75 -8.03
N ASP A 33 23.14 -3.31 -9.13
CA ASP A 33 22.96 -1.89 -9.39
C ASP A 33 21.89 -1.36 -8.44
N GLN A 34 22.35 -1.01 -7.24
CA GLN A 34 21.53 -0.58 -6.09
C GLN A 34 20.71 0.69 -6.36
N GLN A 35 21.00 1.41 -7.43
CA GLN A 35 20.25 2.59 -7.85
C GLN A 35 18.95 2.23 -8.57
N LYS A 36 18.79 1.00 -9.01
CA LYS A 36 17.54 0.49 -9.60
C LYS A 36 16.79 -0.33 -8.58
N GLU A 37 16.02 0.33 -7.77
CA GLU A 37 15.31 -0.15 -6.57
C GLU A 37 14.36 -1.35 -6.76
N LYS A 38 14.13 -1.80 -8.00
CA LYS A 38 13.22 -2.90 -8.28
C LYS A 38 14.00 -4.17 -8.61
N MET A 39 14.00 -5.08 -7.66
CA MET A 39 14.53 -6.42 -7.88
C MET A 39 13.72 -7.17 -8.94
N ARG A 40 14.41 -7.99 -9.73
CA ARG A 40 13.74 -8.91 -10.66
C ARG A 40 12.79 -9.84 -9.91
N SER A 41 11.69 -10.21 -10.56
CA SER A 41 10.64 -11.04 -9.95
C SER A 41 11.18 -12.36 -9.37
N SER A 42 12.21 -12.96 -9.98
CA SER A 42 12.85 -14.20 -9.49
C SER A 42 13.55 -14.01 -8.14
N VAL A 43 14.31 -12.91 -7.98
CA VAL A 43 14.97 -12.58 -6.71
C VAL A 43 13.93 -12.25 -5.66
N ARG A 44 12.92 -11.49 -6.02
CA ARG A 44 11.79 -11.19 -5.13
C ARG A 44 11.09 -12.45 -4.65
N ALA A 45 10.81 -13.37 -5.58
CA ALA A 45 10.19 -14.66 -5.24
C ALA A 45 11.06 -15.50 -4.31
N ALA A 46 12.38 -15.55 -4.55
CA ALA A 46 13.34 -16.25 -3.70
C ALA A 46 13.36 -15.64 -2.28
N LEU A 47 13.38 -14.32 -2.16
CA LEU A 47 13.37 -13.63 -0.86
C LEU A 47 12.05 -13.85 -0.10
N VAL A 48 10.90 -13.79 -0.79
CA VAL A 48 9.61 -14.09 -0.17
C VAL A 48 9.56 -15.54 0.31
N ASN A 49 10.04 -16.47 -0.51
CA ASN A 49 10.07 -17.88 -0.14
C ASN A 49 10.99 -18.11 1.06
N TRP A 50 12.18 -17.53 1.05
CA TRP A 50 13.09 -17.59 2.18
C TRP A 50 12.48 -17.01 3.46
N ALA A 51 11.87 -15.84 3.39
CA ALA A 51 11.21 -15.23 4.54
C ALA A 51 10.08 -16.09 5.11
N ARG A 52 9.33 -16.77 4.24
CA ARG A 52 8.26 -17.69 4.66
C ARG A 52 8.79 -18.97 5.30
N THR A 53 9.89 -19.50 4.78
CA THR A 53 10.47 -20.78 5.24
C THR A 53 11.36 -20.61 6.48
N ALA A 54 12.14 -19.53 6.53
CA ALA A 54 13.05 -19.22 7.64
C ALA A 54 12.37 -18.56 8.85
N GLY A 55 11.04 -18.39 8.83
CA GLY A 55 10.31 -17.78 9.94
C GLY A 55 10.56 -16.29 10.08
N GLU A 56 10.78 -15.60 8.96
CA GLU A 56 10.91 -14.15 8.89
C GLU A 56 11.98 -13.56 9.81
N CYS A 57 13.15 -14.18 9.82
CA CYS A 57 14.33 -13.61 10.47
C CYS A 57 14.32 -13.61 12.00
N SER A 58 13.69 -14.58 12.63
CA SER A 58 13.72 -14.73 14.08
C SER A 58 15.13 -14.76 14.68
N ASP A 59 16.13 -15.18 13.88
CA ASP A 59 17.53 -15.28 14.30
C ASP A 59 18.37 -14.04 13.97
N TYR A 60 17.77 -13.03 13.36
CA TYR A 60 18.46 -11.83 12.94
C TYR A 60 18.68 -10.88 14.12
N ARG A 61 19.88 -10.88 14.68
CA ARG A 61 20.20 -10.12 15.91
C ARG A 61 21.09 -8.91 15.68
N ASP A 62 21.60 -8.74 14.47
CA ASP A 62 22.60 -7.71 14.19
C ASP A 62 22.00 -6.32 13.93
N ASN A 63 20.69 -6.24 13.67
CA ASN A 63 20.01 -4.97 13.46
C ASN A 63 19.48 -4.40 14.77
N LEU A 64 19.66 -3.11 14.97
CA LEU A 64 19.02 -2.43 16.10
C LEU A 64 17.50 -2.43 15.91
N PRO A 65 16.68 -2.56 16.96
CA PRO A 65 15.24 -2.67 16.87
C PRO A 65 14.58 -1.58 16.01
N PHE A 66 15.03 -0.32 16.10
CA PHE A 66 14.48 0.77 15.31
C PHE A 66 14.79 0.66 13.79
N GLN A 67 15.85 -0.07 13.40
CA GLN A 67 16.18 -0.32 12.00
C GLN A 67 15.27 -1.36 11.36
N CYS A 68 14.59 -2.14 12.19
CA CYS A 68 13.68 -3.19 11.78
C CYS A 68 12.22 -2.71 11.71
N MET A 69 11.96 -1.51 12.23
CA MET A 69 10.64 -0.89 12.13
C MET A 69 10.43 -0.33 10.74
N HIS A 70 9.49 -0.89 10.02
CA HIS A 70 9.12 -0.40 8.69
C HIS A 70 7.61 -0.50 8.48
N PRO A 71 7.04 0.34 7.62
CA PRO A 71 5.66 0.20 7.19
C PRO A 71 5.46 -1.15 6.52
N VAL A 72 4.37 -1.80 6.82
CA VAL A 72 4.01 -3.11 6.26
C VAL A 72 3.19 -3.01 4.97
N GLY A 73 3.05 -1.78 4.46
CA GLY A 73 2.24 -1.46 3.29
C GLY A 73 0.82 -1.03 3.64
N HIS A 74 0.27 -0.19 2.78
CA HIS A 74 -1.02 0.46 3.02
C HIS A 74 -2.24 -0.48 2.94
N TRP A 75 -2.07 -1.75 2.53
CA TRP A 75 -3.13 -2.73 2.67
C TRP A 75 -3.57 -2.90 4.13
N TYR A 76 -2.63 -2.78 5.07
CA TYR A 76 -2.91 -2.99 6.49
C TYR A 76 -3.75 -1.88 7.14
N GLU A 77 -4.03 -0.77 6.48
CA GLU A 77 -4.81 0.32 7.08
C GLU A 77 -6.21 -0.14 7.46
N PHE A 78 -6.94 -0.79 6.56
CA PHE A 78 -8.26 -1.35 6.87
C PHE A 78 -8.18 -2.50 7.90
N PRO A 79 -7.32 -3.53 7.73
CA PRO A 79 -7.06 -4.52 8.77
C PRO A 79 -6.70 -3.96 10.14
N ASN A 80 -5.93 -2.88 10.21
CA ASN A 80 -5.59 -2.25 11.48
C ASN A 80 -6.80 -1.60 12.15
N MET A 81 -7.71 -1.01 11.38
CA MET A 81 -8.98 -0.49 11.92
C MET A 81 -9.85 -1.62 12.51
N LEU A 82 -9.80 -2.82 11.93
CA LEU A 82 -10.47 -4.00 12.48
C LEU A 82 -9.79 -4.45 13.79
N ARG A 83 -8.47 -4.64 13.75
CA ARG A 83 -7.66 -5.16 14.85
C ARG A 83 -7.69 -4.30 16.10
N ASN A 84 -7.60 -2.98 15.93
CA ASN A 84 -7.56 -2.04 17.05
C ASN A 84 -8.95 -1.56 17.51
N GLY A 85 -10.02 -2.10 16.91
CA GLY A 85 -11.39 -1.79 17.25
C GLY A 85 -11.89 -0.42 16.77
N THR A 86 -11.11 0.30 15.95
CA THR A 86 -11.51 1.63 15.44
C THR A 86 -12.78 1.55 14.61
N LEU A 87 -12.85 0.59 13.66
CA LEU A 87 -14.05 0.43 12.84
C LEU A 87 -15.27 0.05 13.69
N ARG A 88 -15.12 -0.86 14.63
CA ARG A 88 -16.17 -1.23 15.55
C ARG A 88 -16.71 -0.01 16.31
N ALA A 89 -15.82 0.79 16.92
CA ALA A 89 -16.21 1.99 17.63
C ALA A 89 -16.94 3.02 16.74
N MET A 90 -16.54 3.15 15.47
CA MET A 90 -17.25 4.00 14.50
C MET A 90 -18.67 3.48 14.22
N LEU A 91 -18.82 2.15 14.08
CA LEU A 91 -20.13 1.52 13.83
C LEU A 91 -21.04 1.56 15.06
N ASP A 92 -20.48 1.45 16.27
CA ASP A 92 -21.24 1.61 17.52
C ASP A 92 -21.79 3.04 17.67
N GLU A 93 -21.01 4.06 17.28
CA GLU A 93 -21.47 5.47 17.29
C GLU A 93 -22.42 5.81 16.12
N SER A 94 -22.24 5.16 14.99
CA SER A 94 -23.00 5.43 13.76
C SER A 94 -23.40 4.11 13.11
N PRO A 95 -24.42 3.41 13.64
CA PRO A 95 -24.83 2.09 13.13
C PRO A 95 -25.26 2.10 11.65
N GLN A 96 -25.74 3.23 11.16
CA GLN A 96 -26.13 3.45 9.77
C GLN A 96 -24.95 3.69 8.81
N LEU A 97 -23.72 3.80 9.31
CA LEU A 97 -22.53 4.00 8.48
C LEU A 97 -22.33 2.81 7.55
N GLN A 98 -22.33 3.04 6.24
CA GLN A 98 -22.22 2.00 5.22
C GLN A 98 -20.95 2.13 4.37
N TRP A 99 -20.42 3.33 4.26
CA TRP A 99 -19.30 3.63 3.36
C TRP A 99 -18.17 4.33 4.08
N LEU A 100 -16.95 4.04 3.65
CA LEU A 100 -15.74 4.76 4.04
C LEU A 100 -15.04 5.28 2.79
N MET A 101 -14.35 6.37 2.94
CA MET A 101 -13.34 6.81 1.98
C MET A 101 -11.96 6.70 2.64
N MET A 102 -11.06 6.00 1.98
CA MET A 102 -9.66 5.89 2.39
C MET A 102 -8.77 6.55 1.35
N HIS A 103 -7.84 7.38 1.77
CA HIS A 103 -6.87 8.02 0.88
C HIS A 103 -5.56 8.31 1.62
N ASN A 104 -4.50 8.54 0.86
CA ASN A 104 -3.24 8.98 1.43
C ASN A 104 -3.31 10.43 1.89
N ILE A 105 -2.63 10.74 2.97
CA ILE A 105 -2.56 12.11 3.52
C ILE A 105 -1.94 13.10 2.55
N ASP A 106 -1.09 12.64 1.64
CA ASP A 106 -0.44 13.44 0.60
C ASP A 106 -1.30 13.65 -0.67
N THR A 107 -2.46 13.00 -0.76
CA THR A 107 -3.44 13.24 -1.83
C THR A 107 -4.33 14.42 -1.45
N LEU A 108 -3.79 15.64 -1.55
CA LEU A 108 -4.39 16.83 -0.96
C LEU A 108 -5.73 17.25 -1.60
N GLY A 109 -5.97 16.89 -2.86
CA GLY A 109 -7.23 17.15 -3.55
C GLY A 109 -8.34 16.15 -3.27
N ALA A 110 -8.06 15.09 -2.47
CA ALA A 110 -9.07 14.09 -2.13
C ALA A 110 -10.08 14.68 -1.11
N SER A 111 -11.35 14.56 -1.42
CA SER A 111 -12.45 15.03 -0.57
C SER A 111 -13.62 14.06 -0.61
N ALA A 112 -14.52 14.14 0.37
CA ALA A 112 -15.75 13.35 0.39
C ALA A 112 -16.74 13.88 -0.66
N ASP A 113 -16.49 13.58 -1.93
CA ASP A 113 -17.30 14.01 -3.06
C ASP A 113 -18.57 13.17 -3.20
N PRO A 114 -19.78 13.80 -3.15
CA PRO A 114 -21.04 13.07 -3.26
C PRO A 114 -21.23 12.38 -4.63
N GLY A 115 -20.67 12.92 -5.69
CA GLY A 115 -20.75 12.33 -7.02
C GLY A 115 -19.93 11.03 -7.10
N CYS A 116 -18.69 11.03 -6.59
CA CYS A 116 -17.87 9.83 -6.50
C CYS A 116 -18.52 8.77 -5.59
N LEU A 117 -19.09 9.17 -4.46
CA LEU A 117 -19.85 8.26 -3.60
C LEU A 117 -21.06 7.69 -4.34
N GLY A 118 -21.82 8.53 -5.07
CA GLY A 118 -22.95 8.09 -5.87
C GLY A 118 -22.57 7.06 -6.95
N LEU A 119 -21.44 7.27 -7.62
CA LEU A 119 -20.89 6.31 -8.59
C LEU A 119 -20.49 4.98 -7.89
N HIS A 120 -19.88 5.05 -6.72
CA HIS A 120 -19.56 3.85 -5.94
C HIS A 120 -20.83 3.06 -5.57
N ILE A 121 -21.84 3.73 -5.04
CA ILE A 121 -23.12 3.11 -4.68
C ILE A 121 -23.79 2.49 -5.91
N HIS A 122 -23.85 3.23 -7.01
CA HIS A 122 -24.44 2.75 -8.26
C HIS A 122 -23.73 1.53 -8.85
N SER A 123 -22.40 1.46 -8.71
CA SER A 123 -21.61 0.33 -9.20
C SER A 123 -21.90 -0.98 -8.47
N GLY A 124 -22.41 -0.92 -7.24
CA GLY A 124 -22.60 -2.06 -6.35
C GLY A 124 -21.30 -2.80 -6.00
N ALA A 125 -20.13 -2.17 -6.23
CA ALA A 125 -18.83 -2.76 -5.95
C ALA A 125 -18.52 -2.77 -4.44
N ASP A 126 -17.67 -3.71 -4.03
CA ASP A 126 -17.14 -3.73 -2.68
C ASP A 126 -16.16 -2.56 -2.47
N LEU A 127 -15.37 -2.27 -3.52
CA LEU A 127 -14.36 -1.20 -3.56
C LEU A 127 -14.45 -0.43 -4.88
N SER A 128 -14.34 0.90 -4.82
CA SER A 128 -14.17 1.73 -6.01
C SER A 128 -12.91 2.57 -5.87
N PHE A 129 -11.98 2.39 -6.80
CA PHE A 129 -10.70 3.10 -6.80
C PHE A 129 -10.77 4.32 -7.70
N GLU A 130 -10.33 5.46 -7.19
CA GLU A 130 -10.17 6.65 -8.01
C GLU A 130 -8.86 6.56 -8.79
N VAL A 131 -8.94 6.84 -10.09
CA VAL A 131 -7.80 6.85 -10.99
C VAL A 131 -7.79 8.14 -11.79
N MET A 132 -6.61 8.63 -12.14
CA MET A 132 -6.45 9.82 -12.98
C MET A 132 -5.56 9.52 -14.19
N SER A 133 -5.61 10.38 -15.22
CA SER A 133 -4.67 10.27 -16.34
C SER A 133 -3.23 10.39 -15.82
N ARG A 134 -2.39 9.42 -16.18
CA ARG A 134 -0.99 9.38 -15.76
C ARG A 134 -0.17 10.48 -16.43
N ARG A 135 0.72 11.08 -15.67
CA ARG A 135 1.77 11.99 -16.16
C ARG A 135 3.13 11.32 -15.98
N LEU A 136 4.17 11.92 -16.59
CA LEU A 136 5.54 11.38 -16.49
C LEU A 136 6.10 11.41 -15.06
N GLU A 137 5.67 12.37 -14.25
CA GLU A 137 6.06 12.49 -12.84
C GLU A 137 5.34 11.52 -11.91
N ASP A 138 4.23 10.89 -12.34
CA ASP A 138 3.45 9.97 -11.51
C ASP A 138 4.15 8.62 -11.42
N ARG A 139 4.67 8.30 -10.24
CA ARG A 139 5.35 7.05 -9.94
C ARG A 139 4.47 6.11 -9.14
N GLY A 140 4.30 4.88 -9.62
CA GLY A 140 3.51 3.86 -8.94
C GLY A 140 2.53 3.13 -9.84
N GLY A 141 1.60 2.41 -9.23
CA GLY A 141 0.64 1.55 -9.90
C GLY A 141 -0.39 2.27 -10.77
N GLY A 142 -1.10 1.49 -11.55
CA GLY A 142 -2.17 1.99 -12.41
C GLY A 142 -3.06 0.89 -12.95
N LEU A 143 -4.03 1.25 -13.80
CA LEU A 143 -4.95 0.27 -14.39
C LEU A 143 -4.30 -0.51 -15.53
N ALA A 144 -4.49 -1.82 -15.50
CA ALA A 144 -4.14 -2.71 -16.59
C ALA A 144 -5.25 -3.75 -16.82
N ARG A 145 -5.29 -4.30 -18.02
CA ARG A 145 -6.08 -5.50 -18.29
C ARG A 145 -5.17 -6.72 -18.15
N VAL A 146 -5.44 -7.54 -17.15
CA VAL A 146 -4.67 -8.77 -16.86
C VAL A 146 -5.66 -9.93 -16.84
N ASP A 147 -5.40 -10.94 -17.65
CA ASP A 147 -6.26 -12.14 -17.80
C ASP A 147 -7.75 -11.78 -18.06
N GLY A 148 -7.97 -10.78 -18.92
CA GLY A 148 -9.30 -10.30 -19.31
C GLY A 148 -9.97 -9.36 -18.29
N ARG A 149 -9.46 -9.21 -17.07
CA ARG A 149 -10.00 -8.34 -16.03
C ARG A 149 -9.23 -7.02 -15.96
N ILE A 150 -9.95 -5.93 -15.77
CA ILE A 150 -9.35 -4.64 -15.41
C ILE A 150 -9.06 -4.67 -13.91
N ARG A 151 -7.81 -4.36 -13.55
CA ARG A 151 -7.37 -4.27 -12.15
C ARG A 151 -6.24 -3.26 -12.00
N LEU A 152 -5.99 -2.85 -10.78
CA LEU A 152 -4.76 -2.13 -10.47
C LEU A 152 -3.58 -3.10 -10.50
N VAL A 153 -2.47 -2.62 -11.05
CA VAL A 153 -1.18 -3.28 -11.01
C VAL A 153 -0.21 -2.32 -10.33
N GLU A 154 0.32 -2.75 -9.22
CA GLU A 154 1.26 -1.95 -8.46
C GLU A 154 2.62 -1.86 -9.15
N GLY A 155 3.30 -0.73 -8.99
CA GLY A 155 4.61 -0.56 -9.60
C GLY A 155 5.61 -1.66 -9.23
N LEU A 156 5.54 -2.15 -7.98
CA LEU A 156 6.38 -3.25 -7.50
C LEU A 156 6.03 -4.63 -8.12
N ALA A 157 4.87 -4.76 -8.74
CA ALA A 157 4.45 -5.98 -9.44
C ALA A 157 4.99 -6.05 -10.87
N MET A 158 5.51 -4.95 -11.40
CA MET A 158 5.96 -4.88 -12.80
C MET A 158 7.36 -5.46 -12.94
N PRO A 159 7.64 -6.17 -14.05
CA PRO A 159 8.96 -6.75 -14.31
C PRO A 159 10.06 -5.69 -14.40
N ARG A 160 9.75 -4.51 -14.95
CA ARG A 160 10.66 -3.39 -15.11
C ARG A 160 9.99 -2.09 -14.69
N GLU A 161 10.78 -1.16 -14.19
CA GLU A 161 10.28 0.12 -13.69
C GLU A 161 9.58 0.94 -14.77
N GLU A 162 10.16 0.96 -15.99
CA GLU A 162 9.61 1.70 -17.10
C GLU A 162 8.24 1.17 -17.59
N ASP A 163 7.86 -0.07 -17.22
CA ASP A 163 6.57 -0.62 -17.61
C ASP A 163 5.39 0.14 -16.94
N GLU A 164 5.63 0.87 -15.85
CA GLU A 164 4.59 1.70 -15.25
C GLU A 164 4.10 2.83 -16.17
N PHE A 165 4.99 3.34 -17.06
CA PHE A 165 4.62 4.39 -18.03
C PHE A 165 3.76 3.90 -19.18
N ARG A 166 3.58 2.60 -19.33
CA ARG A 166 2.64 2.01 -20.28
C ARG A 166 1.19 2.07 -19.79
N LEU A 167 1.00 2.34 -18.50
CA LEU A 167 -0.32 2.44 -17.89
C LEU A 167 -0.83 3.87 -18.03
N SER A 168 -1.90 4.06 -18.79
CA SER A 168 -2.49 5.39 -19.04
C SER A 168 -3.17 5.98 -17.80
N TRP A 169 -3.56 5.15 -16.85
CA TRP A 169 -4.26 5.54 -15.63
C TRP A 169 -3.42 5.28 -14.41
N TYR A 170 -3.30 6.30 -13.57
CA TYR A 170 -2.55 6.28 -12.31
C TYR A 170 -3.49 6.03 -11.13
N ASN A 171 -3.06 5.19 -10.19
CA ASN A 171 -3.79 4.95 -8.94
C ASN A 171 -3.58 6.11 -7.97
N THR A 172 -4.64 6.84 -7.64
CA THR A 172 -4.59 7.97 -6.71
C THR A 172 -4.52 7.55 -5.24
N LEU A 173 -4.70 6.24 -4.97
CA LEU A 173 -4.86 5.63 -3.65
C LEU A 173 -6.13 6.07 -2.90
N THR A 174 -7.00 6.87 -3.51
CA THR A 174 -8.32 7.14 -2.96
C THR A 174 -9.26 5.98 -3.29
N THR A 175 -9.88 5.41 -2.27
CA THR A 175 -10.76 4.25 -2.42
C THR A 175 -12.03 4.44 -1.62
N TRP A 176 -13.16 4.22 -2.27
CA TRP A 176 -14.48 4.11 -1.65
C TRP A 176 -14.73 2.66 -1.27
N ILE A 177 -15.19 2.42 -0.05
CA ILE A 177 -15.30 1.10 0.56
C ILE A 177 -16.73 0.90 1.05
N HIS A 178 -17.39 -0.14 0.58
CA HIS A 178 -18.64 -0.60 1.19
C HIS A 178 -18.30 -1.49 2.39
N ILE A 179 -18.61 -1.03 3.61
CA ILE A 179 -18.16 -1.66 4.85
C ILE A 179 -18.60 -3.12 4.92
N ASP A 180 -19.91 -3.40 4.84
CA ASP A 180 -20.42 -4.75 5.06
C ASP A 180 -19.98 -5.75 4.00
N GLN A 181 -19.91 -5.31 2.74
CA GLN A 181 -19.41 -6.15 1.66
C GLN A 181 -17.93 -6.47 1.85
N THR A 182 -17.13 -5.47 2.24
CA THR A 182 -15.70 -5.68 2.51
C THR A 182 -15.50 -6.57 3.72
N LEU A 183 -16.24 -6.38 4.82
CA LEU A 183 -16.23 -7.29 5.96
C LEU A 183 -16.52 -8.73 5.54
N SER A 184 -17.54 -8.93 4.71
CA SER A 184 -17.90 -10.26 4.18
C SER A 184 -16.75 -10.93 3.43
N ARG A 185 -15.90 -10.16 2.70
CA ARG A 185 -14.69 -10.69 2.03
C ARG A 185 -13.65 -11.21 3.02
N PHE A 186 -13.62 -10.61 4.21
CA PHE A 186 -12.79 -11.09 5.34
C PHE A 186 -13.47 -12.22 6.14
N GLY A 187 -14.66 -12.64 5.78
CA GLY A 187 -15.44 -13.61 6.58
C GLY A 187 -15.95 -13.03 7.91
N LEU A 188 -16.09 -11.70 7.96
CA LEU A 188 -16.53 -10.94 9.12
C LEU A 188 -17.91 -10.30 8.89
N THR A 189 -18.60 -10.00 9.98
CA THR A 189 -19.81 -9.19 10.05
C THR A 189 -19.66 -8.16 11.15
N ARG A 190 -20.53 -7.16 11.21
CA ARG A 190 -20.51 -6.14 12.27
C ARG A 190 -20.55 -6.76 13.67
N GLU A 191 -21.40 -7.80 13.85
CA GLU A 191 -21.64 -8.44 15.13
C GLU A 191 -20.41 -9.18 15.67
N ASN A 192 -19.54 -9.66 14.79
CA ASN A 192 -18.37 -10.44 15.21
C ASN A 192 -17.07 -9.62 15.32
N LEU A 193 -17.10 -8.32 15.07
CA LEU A 193 -15.93 -7.45 15.24
C LEU A 193 -15.46 -7.33 16.70
N GLN A 194 -16.25 -7.77 17.66
CA GLN A 194 -15.86 -7.84 19.06
C GLN A 194 -14.96 -9.05 19.38
N ASP A 195 -14.96 -10.06 18.53
CA ASP A 195 -14.12 -11.25 18.68
C ASP A 195 -12.73 -11.01 18.07
N ASN A 196 -11.80 -10.57 18.90
CA ASN A 196 -10.44 -10.25 18.46
C ASN A 196 -9.73 -11.46 17.84
N ALA A 197 -9.97 -12.69 18.35
CA ALA A 197 -9.32 -13.89 17.82
C ALA A 197 -9.82 -14.19 16.39
N ARG A 198 -11.10 -14.03 16.17
CA ARG A 198 -11.74 -14.18 14.86
C ARG A 198 -11.23 -13.11 13.89
N VAL A 199 -11.17 -11.86 14.33
CA VAL A 199 -10.64 -10.74 13.53
C VAL A 199 -9.18 -11.01 13.11
N GLU A 200 -8.33 -11.40 14.04
CA GLU A 200 -6.93 -11.74 13.75
C GLU A 200 -6.79 -12.91 12.75
N THR A 201 -7.63 -13.92 12.91
CA THR A 201 -7.66 -15.07 11.99
C THR A 201 -8.09 -14.63 10.59
N ALA A 202 -9.16 -13.87 10.48
CA ALA A 202 -9.68 -13.33 9.23
C ALA A 202 -8.64 -12.47 8.49
N ILE A 203 -7.95 -11.60 9.21
CA ILE A 203 -6.88 -10.75 8.64
C ILE A 203 -5.74 -11.61 8.10
N ARG A 204 -5.30 -12.64 8.85
CA ARG A 204 -4.23 -13.53 8.40
C ARG A 204 -4.62 -14.34 7.17
N GLU A 205 -5.82 -14.89 7.15
CA GLU A 205 -6.32 -15.68 6.02
C GLU A 205 -6.45 -14.83 4.76
N PHE A 206 -7.03 -13.64 4.88
CA PHE A 206 -7.12 -12.73 3.75
C PHE A 206 -5.72 -12.27 3.32
N GLY A 207 -4.84 -11.93 4.26
CA GLY A 207 -3.47 -11.52 3.99
C GLY A 207 -2.64 -12.54 3.22
N ARG A 208 -2.91 -13.84 3.38
CA ARG A 208 -2.25 -14.92 2.60
C ARG A 208 -2.63 -14.87 1.12
N ARG A 209 -3.77 -14.30 0.77
CA ARG A 209 -4.23 -14.14 -0.61
C ARG A 209 -3.61 -12.93 -1.30
N MET A 210 -3.08 -11.98 -0.51
CA MET A 210 -2.46 -10.77 -1.00
C MET A 210 -1.00 -11.00 -1.37
N PRO A 211 -0.52 -10.43 -2.49
CA PRO A 211 0.89 -10.47 -2.81
C PRO A 211 1.72 -9.76 -1.72
N THR A 212 2.95 -10.22 -1.55
CA THR A 212 3.94 -9.58 -0.69
C THR A 212 5.05 -9.04 -1.57
N TYR A 213 5.33 -7.76 -1.44
CA TYR A 213 6.43 -7.11 -2.13
C TYR A 213 7.61 -6.92 -1.20
N ILE A 214 8.79 -6.97 -1.78
CA ILE A 214 10.02 -6.67 -1.07
C ILE A 214 10.61 -5.42 -1.71
N THR A 215 10.85 -4.41 -0.90
CA THR A 215 11.58 -3.21 -1.28
C THR A 215 12.90 -3.17 -0.53
N LEU A 216 13.91 -2.58 -1.15
CA LEU A 216 15.18 -2.28 -0.50
C LEU A 216 15.21 -0.81 -0.12
N LYS A 217 15.59 -0.52 1.11
CA LYS A 217 15.72 0.86 1.59
C LYS A 217 17.00 1.01 2.40
N ASP A 218 17.57 2.19 2.32
CA ASP A 218 18.70 2.57 3.13
C ASP A 218 18.20 3.21 4.44
N VAL A 219 18.55 2.60 5.54
CA VAL A 219 18.33 3.17 6.88
C VAL A 219 19.59 3.90 7.31
N LYS A 220 19.43 5.18 7.59
CA LYS A 220 20.54 6.06 8.01
C LYS A 220 20.58 6.15 9.52
N LYS A 221 21.75 5.82 10.09
CA LYS A 221 22.03 6.05 11.50
C LYS A 221 23.01 7.21 11.64
N ARG A 222 22.58 8.26 12.32
CA ARG A 222 23.42 9.40 12.65
C ARG A 222 24.06 9.19 14.01
N TRP A 223 25.38 9.28 14.06
CA TRP A 223 26.14 9.32 15.28
C TRP A 223 26.36 10.79 15.66
N GLY A 224 26.29 11.14 16.92
CA GLY A 224 26.33 12.52 17.39
C GLY A 224 27.58 13.36 17.03
N ASN A 225 28.56 12.75 16.35
CA ASN A 225 29.79 13.37 15.86
C ASN A 225 29.75 13.74 14.36
N GLY A 226 28.58 13.75 13.75
CA GLY A 226 28.41 14.04 12.32
C GLY A 226 28.64 12.85 11.38
N GLN A 227 29.02 11.71 11.91
CA GLN A 227 29.11 10.47 11.14
C GLN A 227 27.72 9.90 10.86
N GLU A 228 27.51 9.44 9.64
CA GLU A 228 26.29 8.75 9.21
C GLU A 228 26.66 7.40 8.60
N ASP A 229 26.09 6.33 9.14
CA ASP A 229 26.19 5.00 8.56
C ASP A 229 24.91 4.67 7.83
N ILE A 230 25.04 4.04 6.67
CA ILE A 230 23.92 3.61 5.84
C ILE A 230 23.82 2.09 5.88
N PHE A 231 22.65 1.61 6.28
CA PHE A 231 22.35 0.18 6.36
C PHE A 231 21.25 -0.17 5.36
N PRO A 232 21.56 -0.94 4.30
CA PRO A 232 20.54 -1.43 3.40
C PRO A 232 19.70 -2.52 4.11
N VAL A 233 18.38 -2.31 4.11
CA VAL A 233 17.41 -3.22 4.69
C VAL A 233 16.35 -3.60 3.68
N SER A 234 15.79 -4.79 3.82
CA SER A 234 14.61 -5.18 3.05
C SER A 234 13.34 -4.89 3.85
N GLN A 235 12.30 -4.44 3.16
CA GLN A 235 10.96 -4.22 3.72
C GLN A 235 9.96 -5.12 3.01
N PHE A 236 9.00 -5.64 3.76
CA PHE A 236 7.92 -6.47 3.23
C PHE A 236 6.63 -5.67 3.26
N GLU A 237 6.03 -5.46 2.11
CA GLU A 237 4.84 -4.64 1.98
C GLU A 237 3.69 -5.39 1.28
N LYS A 238 2.46 -5.10 1.72
CA LYS A 238 1.23 -5.45 0.99
C LYS A 238 0.52 -4.16 0.61
N LEU A 239 0.06 -4.09 -0.63
CA LEU A 239 -0.47 -2.88 -1.21
C LEU A 239 -1.98 -2.97 -1.43
N TRP A 240 -2.71 -1.87 -1.14
CA TRP A 240 -4.17 -1.86 -1.16
C TRP A 240 -4.76 -2.04 -2.57
N GLY A 241 -4.06 -1.56 -3.60
CA GLY A 241 -4.49 -1.71 -5.00
C GLY A 241 -4.67 -3.16 -5.43
N ASP A 242 -3.90 -4.08 -4.82
CA ASP A 242 -3.99 -5.51 -5.11
C ASP A 242 -5.31 -6.16 -4.66
N MET A 243 -6.10 -5.48 -3.83
CA MET A 243 -7.48 -5.91 -3.54
C MET A 243 -8.29 -6.08 -4.82
N SER A 244 -8.02 -5.26 -5.85
CA SER A 244 -8.68 -5.35 -7.16
C SER A 244 -8.31 -6.61 -7.96
N ALA A 245 -7.22 -7.29 -7.60
CA ALA A 245 -6.79 -8.54 -8.21
C ALA A 245 -7.46 -9.77 -7.59
N ILE A 246 -8.01 -9.65 -6.38
CA ILE A 246 -8.66 -10.75 -5.67
C ILE A 246 -9.98 -11.11 -6.36
N SER A 247 -10.15 -12.38 -6.70
CA SER A 247 -11.21 -12.84 -7.62
C SER A 247 -12.64 -12.61 -7.12
N ASP A 248 -12.86 -12.68 -5.82
CA ASP A 248 -14.17 -12.51 -5.16
C ASP A 248 -14.39 -11.08 -4.63
N VAL A 249 -13.42 -10.16 -4.79
CA VAL A 249 -13.59 -8.74 -4.52
C VAL A 249 -14.09 -8.03 -5.77
N ARG A 250 -15.29 -7.44 -5.68
CA ARG A 250 -15.88 -6.66 -6.77
C ARG A 250 -15.31 -5.25 -6.73
N SER A 251 -14.54 -4.91 -7.74
CA SER A 251 -13.88 -3.62 -7.85
C SER A 251 -14.43 -2.81 -9.02
N SER A 252 -14.60 -1.52 -8.82
CA SER A 252 -14.86 -0.54 -9.88
C SER A 252 -13.80 0.57 -9.88
N PHE A 253 -13.76 1.34 -10.95
CA PHE A 253 -12.76 2.39 -11.13
C PHE A 253 -13.44 3.68 -11.57
N ILE A 254 -13.15 4.76 -10.86
CA ILE A 254 -13.73 6.08 -11.09
C ILE A 254 -12.63 6.98 -11.63
N ALA A 255 -12.78 7.43 -12.88
CA ALA A 255 -11.86 8.41 -13.47
C ALA A 255 -12.13 9.79 -12.87
N VAL A 256 -11.10 10.40 -12.29
CA VAL A 256 -11.19 11.72 -11.65
C VAL A 256 -10.22 12.72 -12.28
N SER A 257 -10.42 13.99 -11.98
CA SER A 257 -9.49 15.05 -12.41
C SER A 257 -8.12 14.88 -11.76
N SER A 258 -7.08 15.35 -12.44
CA SER A 258 -5.72 15.31 -11.89
C SER A 258 -5.57 16.12 -10.60
N VAL A 259 -6.32 17.22 -10.44
CA VAL A 259 -6.32 18.02 -9.20
C VAL A 259 -6.74 17.16 -8.01
N ARG A 260 -7.77 16.33 -8.18
CA ARG A 260 -8.29 15.48 -7.12
C ARG A 260 -7.33 14.35 -6.73
N GLY A 261 -6.57 13.82 -7.69
CA GLY A 261 -5.75 12.62 -7.48
C GLY A 261 -4.25 12.85 -7.28
N ARG A 262 -3.77 14.09 -7.41
CA ARG A 262 -2.34 14.40 -7.30
C ARG A 262 -1.84 14.28 -5.87
N GLN A 263 -0.65 13.74 -5.74
CA GLN A 263 0.04 13.55 -4.47
C GLN A 263 1.20 14.53 -4.34
N LEU A 264 1.31 15.17 -3.19
CA LEU A 264 2.43 16.06 -2.83
C LEU A 264 3.39 15.30 -1.91
N LYS A 265 4.30 14.52 -2.51
CA LYS A 265 5.28 13.68 -1.78
C LYS A 265 6.61 14.38 -1.51
N ASP A 266 6.92 15.39 -2.30
CA ASP A 266 8.21 16.11 -2.25
C ASP A 266 7.96 17.61 -2.30
N PRO A 267 8.63 18.43 -1.46
CA PRO A 267 8.54 19.88 -1.53
C PRO A 267 8.84 20.45 -2.91
N ALA A 268 9.72 19.83 -3.69
CA ALA A 268 10.01 20.24 -5.06
C ALA A 268 8.80 20.16 -6.01
N GLN A 269 7.83 19.27 -5.72
CA GLN A 269 6.60 19.18 -6.49
C GLN A 269 5.70 20.41 -6.29
N LEU A 270 5.80 21.09 -5.13
CA LEU A 270 5.02 22.28 -4.84
C LEU A 270 5.32 23.41 -5.82
N ASP A 271 6.58 23.57 -6.24
CA ASP A 271 6.95 24.56 -7.25
C ASP A 271 6.21 24.33 -8.58
N GLY A 272 6.04 23.08 -8.97
CA GLY A 272 5.25 22.70 -10.14
C GLY A 272 3.77 23.03 -9.95
N TRP A 273 3.23 22.74 -8.79
CA TRP A 273 1.81 23.02 -8.47
C TRP A 273 1.50 24.52 -8.41
N LEU A 274 2.43 25.33 -7.94
CA LEU A 274 2.29 26.78 -7.94
C LEU A 274 2.31 27.35 -9.37
N ARG A 275 3.13 26.78 -10.25
CA ARG A 275 3.23 27.24 -11.65
C ARG A 275 2.06 26.81 -12.52
N ASP A 276 1.53 25.62 -12.32
CA ASP A 276 0.42 25.06 -13.15
C ASP A 276 -0.98 25.34 -12.58
N GLY A 277 -1.06 26.05 -11.46
CA GLY A 277 -2.32 26.43 -10.80
C GLY A 277 -2.94 25.32 -9.94
N THR A 278 -2.31 24.15 -9.84
CA THR A 278 -2.81 23.03 -9.00
C THR A 278 -2.93 23.45 -7.54
N ALA A 279 -1.97 24.20 -6.98
CA ALA A 279 -1.99 24.64 -5.59
C ALA A 279 -3.25 25.47 -5.31
N GLY A 280 -3.54 26.48 -6.12
CA GLY A 280 -4.75 27.32 -5.95
C GLY A 280 -6.05 26.52 -6.16
N ALA A 281 -6.05 25.53 -7.04
CA ALA A 281 -7.22 24.66 -7.23
C ALA A 281 -7.46 23.75 -6.03
N VAL A 282 -6.40 23.26 -5.38
CA VAL A 282 -6.50 22.43 -4.15
C VAL A 282 -6.92 23.28 -2.96
N GLU A 283 -6.42 24.51 -2.82
CA GLU A 283 -6.84 25.43 -1.75
C GLU A 283 -8.30 25.83 -1.84
N ALA A 284 -8.89 25.77 -3.02
CA ALA A 284 -10.30 26.12 -3.27
C ALA A 284 -11.28 24.98 -2.97
N LEU A 285 -10.81 23.76 -2.69
CA LEU A 285 -11.62 22.58 -2.34
C LEU A 285 -11.95 22.55 -0.85
#